data_adfdd8d52cad3903f4f8e84dc41d79e2
#
_entry.id   adfdd8d52cad3903f4f8e84dc41d79e2
#
_cell.length_a   1.000
_cell.length_b   1.000
_cell.length_c   1.000
_cell.angle_alpha   90.00
_cell.angle_beta   90.00
_cell.angle_gamma   90.00
#
_symmetry.space_group_name_H-M   'P 1'
#
loop_
_entity.id
_entity.type
_entity.pdbx_description
1 polymer ?
#
loop_
_entity_poly.entity_id
_entity_poly.type
_entity_poly.pdbx_seq_one_letter_code
_entity_poly.pdbx_strand_id
1 'polypeptide(L)'
;LLGGLYHLLNHAVFKGLLFLGAGSVMYRLHTKDMDLMGGLGKLMPYTAFCFLIGTMAISALPPFNGFVSEWFTYQSLFTLSQSDDFVLKLAGPIAIIMLALTGALAALCFVKVYGISFGGAPRSEKAANAREVPKPMVIAMAVLALCCVLLGVGASVVTPIIAKISTALAHSESLMLAQNGVVVAQAEPHTALSTPMVTIMLLAFFFLPFSLYAFTKNQRLSDRAKGNPWACGYAYEQDMAASAGSFTRPLRTIFKSL
;
A
#
# COMPACT_ATOMS: atom_id res chain seq x y z
N LEU A 1 -16.98 10.72 10.50
CA LEU A 1 -17.79 9.63 9.94
C LEU A 1 -17.45 9.37 8.46
N LEU A 2 -17.32 10.41 7.60
CA LEU A 2 -16.96 10.28 6.19
C LEU A 2 -15.67 9.45 5.96
N GLY A 3 -14.57 9.83 6.62
CA GLY A 3 -13.30 9.10 6.53
C GLY A 3 -13.41 7.65 6.94
N GLY A 4 -14.14 7.36 8.03
CA GLY A 4 -14.36 6.00 8.52
C GLY A 4 -15.17 5.13 7.55
N LEU A 5 -16.27 5.67 6.99
CA LEU A 5 -17.07 4.94 6.00
C LEU A 5 -16.29 4.71 4.70
N TYR A 6 -15.53 5.71 4.26
CA TYR A 6 -14.68 5.55 3.08
C TYR A 6 -13.56 4.52 3.35
N HIS A 7 -12.99 4.54 4.55
CA HIS A 7 -11.98 3.54 4.93
C HIS A 7 -12.56 2.12 5.00
N LEU A 8 -13.80 1.95 5.48
CA LEU A 8 -14.50 0.66 5.48
C LEU A 8 -14.59 0.06 4.08
N LEU A 9 -15.03 0.86 3.09
CA LEU A 9 -15.10 0.45 1.69
C LEU A 9 -13.71 0.09 1.15
N ASN A 10 -12.74 0.97 1.34
CA ASN A 10 -11.37 0.79 0.86
C ASN A 10 -10.70 -0.41 1.50
N HIS A 11 -10.90 -0.59 2.81
CA HIS A 11 -10.36 -1.72 3.56
C HIS A 11 -10.89 -3.06 3.03
N ALA A 12 -12.17 -3.16 2.74
CA ALA A 12 -12.75 -4.37 2.15
C ALA A 12 -12.08 -4.71 0.81
N VAL A 13 -11.82 -3.71 -0.05
CA VAL A 13 -11.22 -3.91 -1.37
C VAL A 13 -9.75 -4.35 -1.26
N PHE A 14 -8.90 -3.58 -0.57
CA PHE A 14 -7.48 -3.94 -0.52
C PHE A 14 -7.20 -5.17 0.35
N LYS A 15 -7.99 -5.43 1.41
CA LYS A 15 -7.88 -6.67 2.18
C LYS A 15 -8.31 -7.87 1.34
N GLY A 16 -9.42 -7.78 0.61
CA GLY A 16 -9.84 -8.81 -0.33
C GLY A 16 -8.74 -9.15 -1.32
N LEU A 17 -8.10 -8.13 -1.91
CA LEU A 17 -6.97 -8.29 -2.82
C LEU A 17 -5.79 -9.02 -2.17
N LEU A 18 -5.38 -8.60 -0.97
CA LEU A 18 -4.25 -9.19 -0.25
C LEU A 18 -4.52 -10.64 0.17
N PHE A 19 -5.75 -10.95 0.60
CA PHE A 19 -6.14 -12.32 0.93
C PHE A 19 -6.15 -13.23 -0.30
N LEU A 20 -6.66 -12.75 -1.44
CA LEU A 20 -6.59 -13.51 -2.69
C LEU A 20 -5.15 -13.72 -3.16
N GLY A 21 -4.30 -12.70 -3.01
CA GLY A 21 -2.88 -12.82 -3.32
C GLY A 21 -2.14 -13.82 -2.43
N ALA A 22 -2.37 -13.77 -1.12
CA ALA A 22 -1.82 -14.75 -0.18
C ALA A 22 -2.37 -16.17 -0.46
N GLY A 23 -3.67 -16.27 -0.78
CA GLY A 23 -4.30 -17.52 -1.21
C GLY A 23 -3.67 -18.09 -2.49
N SER A 24 -3.31 -17.22 -3.43
CA SER A 24 -2.64 -17.60 -4.69
C SER A 24 -1.24 -18.17 -4.43
N VAL A 25 -0.46 -17.55 -3.54
CA VAL A 25 0.86 -18.07 -3.13
C VAL A 25 0.68 -19.40 -2.41
N MET A 26 -0.26 -19.50 -1.47
CA MET A 26 -0.54 -20.73 -0.74
C MET A 26 -1.03 -21.85 -1.65
N TYR A 27 -1.82 -21.55 -2.67
CA TYR A 27 -2.30 -22.52 -3.67
C TYR A 27 -1.14 -23.16 -4.44
N ARG A 28 -0.06 -22.42 -4.69
CA ARG A 28 1.12 -22.94 -5.43
C ARG A 28 2.18 -23.60 -4.54
N LEU A 29 2.45 -23.01 -3.39
CA LEU A 29 3.56 -23.46 -2.53
C LEU A 29 3.11 -24.42 -1.43
N HIS A 30 1.82 -24.43 -1.07
CA HIS A 30 1.27 -25.20 0.05
C HIS A 30 1.99 -24.91 1.39
N THR A 31 2.51 -23.70 1.57
CA THR A 31 3.15 -23.25 2.81
C THR A 31 2.78 -21.80 3.11
N LYS A 32 2.76 -21.44 4.40
CA LYS A 32 2.60 -20.07 4.91
C LYS A 32 3.92 -19.47 5.39
N ASP A 33 4.98 -20.29 5.42
CA ASP A 33 6.29 -19.86 5.87
C ASP A 33 6.99 -19.05 4.78
N MET A 34 7.17 -17.75 5.06
CA MET A 34 7.82 -16.84 4.13
C MET A 34 9.30 -17.16 3.91
N ASP A 35 9.97 -17.80 4.88
CA ASP A 35 11.37 -18.15 4.75
C ASP A 35 11.60 -19.33 3.77
N LEU A 36 10.53 -20.04 3.40
CA LEU A 36 10.52 -21.03 2.32
C LEU A 36 10.10 -20.47 0.95
N MET A 37 9.72 -19.21 0.89
CA MET A 37 9.31 -18.51 -0.35
C MET A 37 10.54 -17.84 -1.01
N GLY A 38 10.34 -16.81 -1.78
CA GLY A 38 11.34 -15.98 -2.43
C GLY A 38 11.31 -16.12 -3.94
N GLY A 39 11.68 -15.02 -4.64
CA GLY A 39 11.76 -14.99 -6.09
C GLY A 39 10.43 -15.16 -6.84
N LEU A 40 9.29 -15.19 -6.13
CA LEU A 40 7.97 -15.43 -6.74
C LEU A 40 7.56 -14.35 -7.73
N GLY A 41 8.11 -13.13 -7.61
CA GLY A 41 7.81 -12.04 -8.53
C GLY A 41 8.15 -12.32 -9.99
N LYS A 42 9.13 -13.20 -10.26
CA LYS A 42 9.50 -13.63 -11.61
C LYS A 42 8.64 -14.80 -12.13
N LEU A 43 8.15 -15.63 -11.21
CA LEU A 43 7.44 -16.87 -11.52
C LEU A 43 5.92 -16.69 -11.50
N MET A 44 5.44 -15.72 -10.72
CA MET A 44 4.04 -15.33 -10.56
C MET A 44 3.88 -13.81 -10.74
N PRO A 45 4.21 -13.25 -11.92
CA PRO A 45 4.30 -11.81 -12.11
C PRO A 45 2.95 -11.09 -11.96
N TYR A 46 1.85 -11.67 -12.40
CA TYR A 46 0.53 -11.07 -12.26
C TYR A 46 0.07 -11.06 -10.80
N THR A 47 0.27 -12.17 -10.08
CA THR A 47 0.01 -12.23 -8.64
C THR A 47 0.87 -11.22 -7.89
N ALA A 48 2.16 -11.13 -8.19
CA ALA A 48 3.09 -10.20 -7.57
C ALA A 48 2.67 -8.74 -7.79
N PHE A 49 2.28 -8.38 -9.02
CA PHE A 49 1.86 -7.02 -9.36
C PHE A 49 0.55 -6.64 -8.63
N CYS A 50 -0.46 -7.51 -8.64
CA CYS A 50 -1.70 -7.27 -7.93
C CYS A 50 -1.47 -7.16 -6.41
N PHE A 51 -0.62 -8.04 -5.85
CA PHE A 51 -0.26 -8.00 -4.43
C PHE A 51 0.49 -6.71 -4.08
N LEU A 52 1.39 -6.22 -4.96
CA LEU A 52 2.07 -4.94 -4.78
C LEU A 52 1.08 -3.78 -4.66
N ILE A 53 0.09 -3.71 -5.56
CA ILE A 53 -0.98 -2.70 -5.49
C ILE A 53 -1.71 -2.78 -4.14
N GLY A 54 -2.07 -3.97 -3.69
CA GLY A 54 -2.70 -4.17 -2.38
C GLY A 54 -1.83 -3.72 -1.22
N THR A 55 -0.52 -4.00 -1.26
CA THR A 55 0.43 -3.57 -0.22
C THR A 55 0.60 -2.06 -0.18
N MET A 56 0.65 -1.40 -1.33
CA MET A 56 0.70 0.06 -1.41
C MET A 56 -0.60 0.69 -0.93
N ALA A 57 -1.74 0.10 -1.27
CA ALA A 57 -3.05 0.59 -0.85
C ALA A 57 -3.25 0.50 0.67
N ILE A 58 -2.92 -0.63 1.31
CA ILE A 58 -3.05 -0.81 2.76
C ILE A 58 -2.03 0.02 3.54
N SER A 59 -0.90 0.36 2.95
CA SER A 59 0.12 1.25 3.54
C SER A 59 -0.19 2.72 3.30
N ALA A 60 -1.40 3.06 2.86
CA ALA A 60 -1.87 4.41 2.58
C ALA A 60 -0.93 5.22 1.67
N LEU A 61 -0.31 4.57 0.69
CA LEU A 61 0.54 5.28 -0.26
C LEU A 61 -0.31 5.89 -1.38
N PRO A 62 -0.09 7.17 -1.73
CA PRO A 62 -0.74 7.75 -2.89
C PRO A 62 -0.22 7.05 -4.18
N PRO A 63 -1.03 6.89 -5.21
CA PRO A 63 -2.37 7.43 -5.42
C PRO A 63 -3.52 6.46 -5.04
N PHE A 64 -3.25 5.45 -4.21
CA PHE A 64 -4.21 4.39 -3.92
C PHE A 64 -5.29 4.83 -2.92
N ASN A 65 -6.34 4.06 -2.86
CA ASN A 65 -7.56 4.33 -2.09
C ASN A 65 -7.33 4.41 -0.57
N GLY A 66 -6.39 3.66 0.00
CA GLY A 66 -6.05 3.73 1.42
C GLY A 66 -5.61 5.13 1.86
N PHE A 67 -4.78 5.79 1.03
CA PHE A 67 -4.33 7.16 1.28
C PHE A 67 -5.49 8.15 1.43
N VAL A 68 -6.48 8.10 0.55
CA VAL A 68 -7.61 9.04 0.56
C VAL A 68 -8.42 8.93 1.84
N SER A 69 -8.73 7.71 2.26
CA SER A 69 -9.52 7.48 3.47
C SER A 69 -8.77 7.86 4.75
N GLU A 70 -7.46 7.59 4.82
CA GLU A 70 -6.63 8.04 5.94
C GLU A 70 -6.48 9.56 5.94
N TRP A 71 -6.34 10.20 4.78
CA TRP A 71 -6.32 11.65 4.65
C TRP A 71 -7.55 12.31 5.27
N PHE A 72 -8.76 11.81 4.96
CA PHE A 72 -9.98 12.30 5.60
C PHE A 72 -10.02 12.06 7.10
N THR A 73 -9.50 10.93 7.55
CA THR A 73 -9.41 10.62 8.98
C THR A 73 -8.48 11.59 9.69
N TYR A 74 -7.29 11.86 9.12
CA TYR A 74 -6.37 12.88 9.66
C TYR A 74 -7.01 14.26 9.73
N GLN A 75 -7.69 14.72 8.68
CA GLN A 75 -8.40 16.00 8.70
C GLN A 75 -9.41 16.07 9.85
N SER A 76 -10.20 15.01 10.03
CA SER A 76 -11.16 14.94 11.14
C SER A 76 -10.49 15.01 12.51
N LEU A 77 -9.35 14.34 12.68
CA LEU A 77 -8.59 14.36 13.94
C LEU A 77 -7.92 15.73 14.19
N PHE A 78 -7.45 16.40 13.14
CA PHE A 78 -6.94 17.77 13.24
C PHE A 78 -8.05 18.75 13.67
N THR A 79 -9.25 18.64 13.09
CA THR A 79 -10.41 19.44 13.51
C THR A 79 -10.78 19.16 14.96
N LEU A 80 -10.73 17.89 15.38
CA LEU A 80 -10.99 17.48 16.76
C LEU A 80 -9.99 18.12 17.74
N SER A 81 -8.74 18.28 17.37
CA SER A 81 -7.70 18.90 18.19
C SER A 81 -7.88 20.41 18.37
N GLN A 82 -8.76 21.03 17.60
CA GLN A 82 -9.12 22.45 17.71
C GLN A 82 -10.42 22.70 18.53
N SER A 83 -11.01 21.63 19.09
CA SER A 83 -12.22 21.72 19.92
C SER A 83 -11.98 22.55 21.19
N ASP A 84 -13.02 23.22 21.67
CA ASP A 84 -12.99 23.93 22.97
C ASP A 84 -13.02 22.96 24.16
N ASP A 85 -13.50 21.73 23.96
CA ASP A 85 -13.48 20.68 24.96
C ASP A 85 -12.05 20.16 25.17
N PHE A 86 -11.57 20.25 26.43
CA PHE A 86 -10.20 19.87 26.80
C PHE A 86 -9.90 18.40 26.49
N VAL A 87 -10.84 17.48 26.68
CA VAL A 87 -10.66 16.06 26.45
C VAL A 87 -10.51 15.78 24.96
N LEU A 88 -11.36 16.38 24.13
CA LEU A 88 -11.32 16.24 22.69
C LEU A 88 -10.05 16.87 22.10
N LYS A 89 -9.66 18.05 22.61
CA LYS A 89 -8.43 18.74 22.22
C LYS A 89 -7.17 17.92 22.49
N LEU A 90 -7.16 17.15 23.58
CA LEU A 90 -6.05 16.25 23.90
C LEU A 90 -6.12 14.92 23.12
N ALA A 91 -7.31 14.38 22.91
CA ALA A 91 -7.54 13.13 22.21
C ALA A 91 -7.13 13.21 20.71
N GLY A 92 -7.34 14.35 20.06
CA GLY A 92 -7.01 14.57 18.66
C GLY A 92 -5.54 14.27 18.33
N PRO A 93 -4.56 14.96 18.92
CA PRO A 93 -3.13 14.71 18.68
C PRO A 93 -2.70 13.29 19.02
N ILE A 94 -3.20 12.72 20.11
CA ILE A 94 -2.89 11.34 20.50
C ILE A 94 -3.36 10.36 19.41
N ALA A 95 -4.59 10.52 18.94
CA ALA A 95 -5.13 9.67 17.87
C ALA A 95 -4.35 9.83 16.54
N ILE A 96 -3.89 11.05 16.20
CA ILE A 96 -3.04 11.32 15.03
C ILE A 96 -1.72 10.54 15.15
N ILE A 97 -1.05 10.59 16.30
CA ILE A 97 0.20 9.88 16.53
C ILE A 97 -0.02 8.37 16.43
N MET A 98 -1.08 7.84 17.04
CA MET A 98 -1.39 6.41 16.98
C MET A 98 -1.71 5.95 15.56
N LEU A 99 -2.43 6.74 14.78
CA LEU A 99 -2.73 6.43 13.38
C LEU A 99 -1.46 6.45 12.53
N ALA A 100 -0.58 7.44 12.71
CA ALA A 100 0.70 7.52 12.01
C ALA A 100 1.62 6.33 12.35
N LEU A 101 1.67 5.94 13.62
CA LEU A 101 2.42 4.75 14.06
C LEU A 101 1.86 3.46 13.44
N THR A 102 0.54 3.33 13.40
CA THR A 102 -0.14 2.19 12.76
C THR A 102 0.20 2.11 11.28
N GLY A 103 0.16 3.23 10.56
CA GLY A 103 0.55 3.30 9.14
C GLY A 103 2.01 2.91 8.90
N ALA A 104 2.93 3.40 9.74
CA ALA A 104 4.35 3.06 9.65
C ALA A 104 4.59 1.55 9.89
N LEU A 105 3.93 0.97 10.89
CA LEU A 105 4.02 -0.47 11.17
C LEU A 105 3.38 -1.32 10.08
N ALA A 106 2.28 -0.86 9.48
CA ALA A 106 1.66 -1.50 8.33
C ALA A 106 2.62 -1.50 7.13
N ALA A 107 3.22 -0.35 6.80
CA ALA A 107 4.20 -0.25 5.73
C ALA A 107 5.39 -1.20 5.95
N LEU A 108 5.96 -1.23 7.16
CA LEU A 108 7.04 -2.17 7.51
C LEU A 108 6.62 -3.63 7.34
N CYS A 109 5.40 -3.97 7.79
CA CYS A 109 4.85 -5.32 7.64
C CYS A 109 4.75 -5.73 6.17
N PHE A 110 4.19 -4.87 5.31
CA PHE A 110 3.96 -5.21 3.92
C PHE A 110 5.23 -5.13 3.05
N VAL A 111 6.18 -4.24 3.37
CA VAL A 111 7.53 -4.26 2.78
C VAL A 111 8.21 -5.60 3.08
N LYS A 112 8.13 -6.09 4.32
CA LYS A 112 8.64 -7.40 4.70
C LYS A 112 7.94 -8.51 3.90
N VAL A 113 6.61 -8.57 3.92
CA VAL A 113 5.85 -9.64 3.25
C VAL A 113 6.16 -9.67 1.75
N TYR A 114 6.11 -8.52 1.09
CA TYR A 114 6.39 -8.44 -0.34
C TYR A 114 7.86 -8.76 -0.66
N GLY A 115 8.79 -8.13 0.04
CA GLY A 115 10.23 -8.29 -0.20
C GLY A 115 10.72 -9.72 0.01
N ILE A 116 10.22 -10.38 1.06
CA ILE A 116 10.62 -11.76 1.39
C ILE A 116 9.97 -12.78 0.47
N SER A 117 8.69 -12.61 0.13
CA SER A 117 7.97 -13.62 -0.66
C SER A 117 8.23 -13.47 -2.16
N PHE A 118 8.18 -12.25 -2.67
CA PHE A 118 8.25 -12.00 -4.12
C PHE A 118 9.66 -11.58 -4.59
N GLY A 119 10.48 -11.02 -3.71
CA GLY A 119 11.87 -10.61 -4.02
C GLY A 119 12.88 -11.72 -3.87
N GLY A 120 14.12 -11.42 -4.27
CA GLY A 120 15.27 -12.31 -4.12
C GLY A 120 15.26 -13.55 -5.02
N ALA A 121 15.87 -14.64 -4.53
CA ALA A 121 15.93 -15.95 -5.16
C ALA A 121 14.96 -16.92 -4.45
N PRO A 122 14.48 -17.97 -5.14
CA PRO A 122 13.69 -19.04 -4.52
C PRO A 122 14.47 -19.73 -3.41
N ARG A 123 13.82 -19.96 -2.26
CA ARG A 123 14.45 -20.59 -1.07
C ARG A 123 14.04 -22.05 -0.86
N SER A 124 13.14 -22.56 -1.69
CA SER A 124 12.74 -23.96 -1.69
C SER A 124 12.52 -24.45 -3.11
N GLU A 125 12.57 -25.77 -3.31
CA GLU A 125 12.24 -26.38 -4.61
C GLU A 125 10.83 -26.03 -5.08
N LYS A 126 9.87 -25.97 -4.16
CA LYS A 126 8.50 -25.55 -4.46
C LYS A 126 8.44 -24.11 -4.96
N ALA A 127 9.21 -23.21 -4.35
CA ALA A 127 9.30 -21.83 -4.79
C ALA A 127 9.98 -21.73 -6.17
N ALA A 128 11.05 -22.51 -6.41
CA ALA A 128 11.76 -22.51 -7.69
C ALA A 128 10.89 -23.03 -8.87
N ASN A 129 9.97 -23.96 -8.59
CA ASN A 129 9.05 -24.54 -9.56
C ASN A 129 7.67 -23.90 -9.59
N ALA A 130 7.47 -22.79 -8.85
CA ALA A 130 6.20 -22.08 -8.81
C ALA A 130 5.83 -21.55 -10.21
N ARG A 131 4.54 -21.51 -10.49
CA ARG A 131 3.96 -20.97 -11.73
C ARG A 131 2.78 -20.09 -11.38
N GLU A 132 2.38 -19.23 -12.32
CA GLU A 132 1.21 -18.37 -12.12
C GLU A 132 -0.06 -19.20 -11.85
N VAL A 133 -0.97 -18.64 -11.06
CA VAL A 133 -2.26 -19.26 -10.73
C VAL A 133 -3.22 -19.25 -11.93
N PRO A 134 -4.29 -20.07 -11.90
CA PRO A 134 -5.30 -20.07 -12.96
C PRO A 134 -5.87 -18.69 -13.25
N LYS A 135 -6.20 -18.42 -14.52
CA LYS A 135 -6.71 -17.13 -15.00
C LYS A 135 -7.86 -16.54 -14.16
N PRO A 136 -8.88 -17.30 -13.70
CA PRO A 136 -9.95 -16.73 -12.87
C PRO A 136 -9.44 -16.09 -11.57
N MET A 137 -8.42 -16.66 -10.93
CA MET A 137 -7.82 -16.10 -9.72
C MET A 137 -7.08 -14.79 -10.03
N VAL A 138 -6.33 -14.76 -11.14
CA VAL A 138 -5.65 -13.54 -11.61
C VAL A 138 -6.66 -12.45 -11.93
N ILE A 139 -7.76 -12.77 -12.64
CA ILE A 139 -8.80 -11.80 -12.99
C ILE A 139 -9.45 -11.22 -11.72
N ALA A 140 -9.77 -12.05 -10.73
CA ALA A 140 -10.35 -11.58 -9.47
C ALA A 140 -9.42 -10.59 -8.75
N MET A 141 -8.12 -10.90 -8.68
CA MET A 141 -7.13 -9.99 -8.11
C MET A 141 -6.98 -8.72 -8.94
N ALA A 142 -6.97 -8.83 -10.27
CA ALA A 142 -6.83 -7.67 -11.15
C ALA A 142 -8.03 -6.71 -11.03
N VAL A 143 -9.25 -7.22 -10.88
CA VAL A 143 -10.45 -6.41 -10.64
C VAL A 143 -10.31 -5.63 -9.33
N LEU A 144 -9.93 -6.28 -8.23
CA LEU A 144 -9.74 -5.60 -6.95
C LEU A 144 -8.58 -4.62 -6.98
N ALA A 145 -7.49 -4.94 -7.67
CA ALA A 145 -6.37 -4.02 -7.88
C ALA A 145 -6.79 -2.76 -8.65
N LEU A 146 -7.59 -2.95 -9.70
CA LEU A 146 -8.18 -1.84 -10.46
C LEU A 146 -9.10 -1.00 -9.56
N CYS A 147 -9.92 -1.62 -8.73
CA CYS A 147 -10.75 -0.90 -7.75
C CYS A 147 -9.90 -0.07 -6.77
N CYS A 148 -8.76 -0.59 -6.28
CA CYS A 148 -7.85 0.18 -5.42
C CYS A 148 -7.36 1.46 -6.10
N VAL A 149 -7.04 1.40 -7.40
CA VAL A 149 -6.62 2.56 -8.18
C VAL A 149 -7.78 3.52 -8.44
N LEU A 150 -8.92 2.99 -8.90
CA LEU A 150 -10.10 3.82 -9.23
C LEU A 150 -10.67 4.54 -8.02
N LEU A 151 -10.76 3.88 -6.86
CA LEU A 151 -11.23 4.50 -5.62
C LEU A 151 -10.21 5.52 -5.06
N GLY A 152 -8.94 5.40 -5.40
CA GLY A 152 -7.91 6.37 -5.04
C GLY A 152 -7.93 7.60 -5.96
N VAL A 153 -7.70 7.40 -7.26
CA VAL A 153 -7.65 8.49 -8.26
C VAL A 153 -9.00 9.16 -8.45
N GLY A 154 -10.08 8.36 -8.43
CA GLY A 154 -11.46 8.80 -8.60
C GLY A 154 -12.15 9.23 -7.29
N ALA A 155 -11.41 9.54 -6.25
CA ALA A 155 -11.95 9.93 -4.94
C ALA A 155 -12.96 11.09 -5.02
N SER A 156 -12.76 12.04 -5.92
CA SER A 156 -13.68 13.17 -6.14
C SER A 156 -15.10 12.74 -6.58
N VAL A 157 -15.21 11.60 -7.25
CA VAL A 157 -16.50 11.04 -7.69
C VAL A 157 -17.16 10.22 -6.58
N VAL A 158 -16.38 9.48 -5.81
CA VAL A 158 -16.88 8.56 -4.78
C VAL A 158 -17.22 9.31 -3.48
N THR A 159 -16.44 10.32 -3.10
CA THR A 159 -16.61 11.08 -1.87
C THR A 159 -18.01 11.69 -1.70
N PRO A 160 -18.65 12.30 -2.72
CA PRO A 160 -20.00 12.83 -2.58
C PRO A 160 -21.07 11.77 -2.25
N ILE A 161 -20.88 10.55 -2.77
CA ILE A 161 -21.78 9.43 -2.51
C ILE A 161 -21.67 9.01 -1.04
N ILE A 162 -20.43 8.83 -0.56
CA ILE A 162 -20.16 8.47 0.84
C ILE A 162 -20.60 9.60 1.80
N ALA A 163 -20.45 10.87 1.39
CA ALA A 163 -20.90 12.02 2.18
C ALA A 163 -22.40 12.01 2.39
N LYS A 164 -23.21 11.73 1.37
CA LYS A 164 -24.67 11.58 1.50
C LYS A 164 -25.05 10.50 2.50
N ILE A 165 -24.37 9.35 2.46
CA ILE A 165 -24.57 8.26 3.42
C ILE A 165 -24.18 8.71 4.83
N SER A 166 -23.05 9.39 4.95
CA SER A 166 -22.54 9.93 6.22
C SER A 166 -23.51 10.90 6.88
N THR A 167 -24.07 11.86 6.11
CA THR A 167 -25.05 12.83 6.61
C THR A 167 -26.37 12.16 7.03
N ALA A 168 -26.83 11.20 6.23
CA ALA A 168 -28.03 10.44 6.57
C ALA A 168 -27.88 9.66 7.87
N LEU A 169 -26.73 9.02 8.09
CA LEU A 169 -26.43 8.27 9.32
C LEU A 169 -26.22 9.15 10.54
N ALA A 170 -25.66 10.35 10.35
CA ALA A 170 -25.40 11.30 11.44
C ALA A 170 -26.60 12.15 11.79
N HIS A 171 -27.71 12.06 11.05
CA HIS A 171 -28.87 12.95 11.17
C HIS A 171 -28.48 14.45 11.18
N SER A 172 -27.39 14.80 10.47
CA SER A 172 -26.83 16.14 10.42
C SER A 172 -27.15 16.84 9.10
N GLU A 173 -27.16 18.16 9.10
CA GLU A 173 -27.24 18.93 7.87
C GLU A 173 -26.07 18.64 6.94
N SER A 174 -26.26 18.87 5.65
CA SER A 174 -25.30 18.50 4.59
C SER A 174 -23.87 18.93 4.90
N LEU A 175 -22.94 17.99 4.89
CA LEU A 175 -21.51 18.28 4.89
C LEU A 175 -21.19 19.12 3.65
N MET A 176 -20.79 20.37 3.85
CA MET A 176 -20.28 21.21 2.77
C MET A 176 -18.93 20.64 2.33
N LEU A 177 -18.97 19.78 1.31
CA LEU A 177 -17.77 19.38 0.60
C LEU A 177 -17.43 20.49 -0.38
N ALA A 178 -16.29 21.13 -0.25
CA ALA A 178 -15.81 22.04 -1.27
C ALA A 178 -15.53 21.22 -2.55
N GLN A 179 -16.46 21.28 -3.49
CA GLN A 179 -16.37 20.57 -4.77
C GLN A 179 -15.94 21.54 -5.86
N ASN A 180 -14.68 21.50 -6.24
CA ASN A 180 -14.22 22.00 -7.53
C ASN A 180 -13.81 20.80 -8.40
N GLY A 181 -14.77 19.99 -8.85
CA GLY A 181 -14.65 18.91 -9.83
C GLY A 181 -13.60 17.82 -9.60
N VAL A 182 -12.38 18.20 -9.31
CA VAL A 182 -11.21 17.29 -9.19
C VAL A 182 -10.62 17.31 -7.77
N VAL A 183 -11.03 18.28 -6.96
CA VAL A 183 -10.46 18.54 -5.64
C VAL A 183 -11.43 18.07 -4.56
N VAL A 184 -10.91 17.34 -3.59
CA VAL A 184 -11.67 16.85 -2.44
C VAL A 184 -11.16 17.59 -1.21
N ALA A 185 -12.02 18.42 -0.61
CA ALA A 185 -11.74 19.08 0.66
C ALA A 185 -12.86 18.81 1.64
N GLN A 186 -12.53 18.59 2.89
CA GLN A 186 -13.47 18.52 4.00
C GLN A 186 -13.39 19.86 4.74
N ALA A 187 -14.48 20.62 4.71
CA ALA A 187 -14.72 21.85 5.51
C ALA A 187 -13.80 23.07 5.27
N GLU A 188 -12.50 22.93 5.01
CA GLU A 188 -11.56 24.05 4.87
C GLU A 188 -10.94 24.11 3.47
N PRO A 189 -11.01 25.26 2.75
CA PRO A 189 -10.44 25.39 1.40
C PRO A 189 -8.92 25.18 1.34
N HIS A 190 -8.22 25.39 2.46
CA HIS A 190 -6.76 25.25 2.55
C HIS A 190 -6.28 23.80 2.66
N THR A 191 -7.17 22.84 2.90
CA THR A 191 -6.87 21.42 3.02
C THR A 191 -7.27 20.62 1.78
N ALA A 192 -7.46 21.30 0.66
CA ALA A 192 -7.88 20.69 -0.59
C ALA A 192 -6.80 19.80 -1.18
N LEU A 193 -7.17 18.56 -1.54
CA LEU A 193 -6.30 17.59 -2.17
C LEU A 193 -6.86 17.18 -3.53
N SER A 194 -6.03 17.26 -4.57
CA SER A 194 -6.34 16.70 -5.88
C SER A 194 -5.62 15.38 -6.08
N THR A 195 -6.34 14.26 -5.91
CA THR A 195 -5.76 12.93 -6.10
C THR A 195 -5.28 12.67 -7.54
N PRO A 196 -5.96 13.15 -8.60
CA PRO A 196 -5.40 13.08 -9.96
C PRO A 196 -4.11 13.87 -10.13
N MET A 197 -3.99 15.06 -9.55
CA MET A 197 -2.77 15.86 -9.62
C MET A 197 -1.59 15.16 -8.94
N VAL A 198 -1.80 14.61 -7.75
CA VAL A 198 -0.80 13.80 -7.04
C VAL A 198 -0.39 12.61 -7.90
N THR A 199 -1.33 11.94 -8.56
CA THR A 199 -1.05 10.81 -9.46
C THR A 199 -0.19 11.23 -10.64
N ILE A 200 -0.52 12.35 -11.30
CA ILE A 200 0.24 12.89 -12.42
C ILE A 200 1.68 13.22 -11.98
N MET A 201 1.84 13.88 -10.83
CA MET A 201 3.16 14.21 -10.30
C MET A 201 3.99 12.95 -10.00
N LEU A 202 3.39 11.94 -9.36
CA LEU A 202 4.08 10.68 -9.08
C LEU A 202 4.49 9.93 -10.36
N LEU A 203 3.60 9.88 -11.35
CA LEU A 203 3.93 9.30 -12.66
C LEU A 203 5.04 10.10 -13.36
N ALA A 204 5.00 11.42 -13.32
CA ALA A 204 6.05 12.26 -13.87
C ALA A 204 7.41 11.97 -13.21
N PHE A 205 7.47 11.88 -11.89
CA PHE A 205 8.68 11.52 -11.16
C PHE A 205 9.15 10.10 -11.48
N PHE A 206 8.23 9.15 -11.60
CA PHE A 206 8.56 7.77 -11.96
C PHE A 206 9.16 7.66 -13.36
N PHE A 207 8.61 8.38 -14.33
CA PHE A 207 9.10 8.35 -15.72
C PHE A 207 10.28 9.29 -15.98
N LEU A 208 10.59 10.22 -15.06
CA LEU A 208 11.70 11.16 -15.22
C LEU A 208 13.06 10.48 -15.47
N PRO A 209 13.48 9.44 -14.74
CA PRO A 209 14.75 8.76 -15.03
C PRO A 209 14.78 8.10 -16.40
N PHE A 210 13.65 7.55 -16.85
CA PHE A 210 13.55 6.92 -18.18
C PHE A 210 13.61 7.96 -19.30
N SER A 211 12.97 9.12 -19.12
CA SER A 211 13.04 10.22 -20.08
C SER A 211 14.44 10.81 -20.15
N LEU A 212 15.09 11.05 -19.00
CA LEU A 212 16.49 11.51 -18.96
C LEU A 212 17.42 10.51 -19.65
N TYR A 213 17.25 9.22 -19.40
CA TYR A 213 18.01 8.18 -20.08
C TYR A 213 17.78 8.18 -21.60
N ALA A 214 16.56 8.38 -22.07
CA ALA A 214 16.24 8.47 -23.48
C ALA A 214 16.87 9.69 -24.15
N PHE A 215 16.99 10.82 -23.42
CA PHE A 215 17.64 12.04 -23.94
C PHE A 215 19.18 11.96 -23.95
N THR A 216 19.79 11.21 -23.06
CA THR A 216 21.26 11.11 -22.92
C THR A 216 21.91 10.19 -23.96
N LYS A 217 21.24 9.89 -25.05
CA LYS A 217 21.69 9.13 -26.24
C LYS A 217 23.06 8.46 -26.09
N ASN A 218 23.11 7.14 -26.12
CA ASN A 218 24.27 6.35 -26.52
C ASN A 218 25.02 5.51 -25.47
N GLN A 219 24.50 5.26 -24.31
CA GLN A 219 25.09 4.19 -23.51
C GLN A 219 24.23 2.93 -23.64
N ARG A 220 24.73 1.94 -24.39
CA ARG A 220 24.19 0.58 -24.33
C ARG A 220 24.26 0.15 -22.87
N LEU A 221 23.11 -0.26 -22.29
CA LEU A 221 23.13 -0.96 -21.03
C LEU A 221 24.08 -2.14 -21.18
N SER A 222 25.02 -2.28 -20.22
CA SER A 222 25.89 -3.44 -20.16
C SER A 222 25.04 -4.71 -20.15
N ASP A 223 25.52 -5.76 -20.81
CA ASP A 223 24.84 -7.05 -20.83
C ASP A 223 24.57 -7.51 -19.40
N ARG A 224 23.35 -8.01 -19.18
CA ARG A 224 22.96 -8.53 -17.86
C ARG A 224 23.77 -9.79 -17.55
N ALA A 225 24.75 -9.68 -16.68
CA ALA A 225 25.45 -10.83 -16.11
C ALA A 225 24.59 -11.46 -15.01
N LYS A 226 24.48 -12.80 -15.04
CA LYS A 226 23.92 -13.56 -13.92
C LYS A 226 25.09 -13.96 -13.02
N GLY A 227 24.98 -13.65 -11.74
CA GLY A 227 25.97 -14.00 -10.74
C GLY A 227 25.32 -14.12 -9.35
N ASN A 228 26.05 -14.67 -8.41
CA ASN A 228 25.63 -14.66 -7.02
C ASN A 228 25.58 -13.25 -6.47
N PRO A 229 24.71 -12.96 -5.48
CA PRO A 229 24.72 -11.69 -4.78
C PRO A 229 26.08 -11.39 -4.16
N TRP A 230 26.43 -10.08 -4.05
CA TRP A 230 27.65 -9.67 -3.38
C TRP A 230 27.63 -10.10 -1.91
N ALA A 231 28.61 -10.88 -1.49
CA ALA A 231 28.76 -11.41 -0.13
C ALA A 231 30.03 -10.91 0.55
N CYS A 232 30.44 -9.66 0.28
CA CYS A 232 31.60 -9.01 0.90
C CYS A 232 32.92 -9.82 0.81
N GLY A 233 33.12 -10.54 -0.30
CA GLY A 233 34.32 -11.38 -0.53
C GLY A 233 34.20 -12.84 -0.08
N TYR A 234 33.08 -13.21 0.55
CA TYR A 234 32.78 -14.60 0.89
C TYR A 234 31.99 -15.28 -0.23
N ALA A 235 31.99 -16.61 -0.25
CA ALA A 235 31.07 -17.35 -1.10
C ALA A 235 29.64 -17.11 -0.61
N TYR A 236 28.71 -16.82 -1.53
CA TYR A 236 27.32 -16.58 -1.16
C TYR A 236 26.65 -17.88 -0.70
N GLU A 237 26.06 -17.84 0.50
CA GLU A 237 25.25 -18.91 1.07
C GLU A 237 23.80 -18.43 1.20
N GLN A 238 22.84 -19.36 1.10
CA GLN A 238 21.40 -19.00 1.18
C GLN A 238 21.03 -18.36 2.51
N ASP A 239 21.72 -18.70 3.59
CA ASP A 239 21.50 -18.16 4.94
C ASP A 239 21.91 -16.67 5.04
N MET A 240 22.68 -16.16 4.09
CA MET A 240 22.99 -14.73 3.98
C MET A 240 21.81 -13.90 3.44
N ALA A 241 20.79 -14.53 2.88
CA ALA A 241 19.59 -13.84 2.39
C ALA A 241 18.77 -13.29 3.55
N ALA A 242 18.21 -12.09 3.36
CA ALA A 242 17.31 -11.48 4.35
C ALA A 242 16.13 -12.42 4.64
N SER A 243 15.95 -12.83 5.88
CA SER A 243 14.85 -13.67 6.36
C SER A 243 13.68 -12.80 6.86
N ALA A 244 12.49 -13.41 7.03
CA ALA A 244 11.37 -12.74 7.67
C ALA A 244 11.70 -12.28 9.11
N GLY A 245 12.58 -13.02 9.79
CA GLY A 245 13.07 -12.69 11.13
C GLY A 245 13.92 -11.42 11.17
N SER A 246 14.66 -11.08 10.11
CA SER A 246 15.53 -9.88 10.09
C SER A 246 14.75 -8.58 10.22
N PHE A 247 13.51 -8.52 9.76
CA PHE A 247 12.62 -7.36 9.94
C PHE A 247 12.01 -7.26 11.34
N THR A 248 11.80 -8.40 12.01
CA THR A 248 11.10 -8.43 13.30
C THR A 248 12.04 -8.43 14.50
N ARG A 249 13.29 -8.87 14.35
CA ARG A 249 14.30 -8.87 15.44
C ARG A 249 14.52 -7.48 16.05
N PRO A 250 14.72 -6.38 15.27
CA PRO A 250 14.88 -5.05 15.84
C PRO A 250 13.67 -4.60 16.66
N LEU A 251 12.45 -4.82 16.15
CA LEU A 251 11.22 -4.52 16.87
C LEU A 251 11.11 -5.31 18.17
N ARG A 252 11.38 -6.62 18.12
CA ARG A 252 11.37 -7.46 19.31
C ARG A 252 12.39 -7.01 20.35
N THR A 253 13.54 -6.46 19.92
CA THR A 253 14.55 -5.94 20.83
C THR A 253 14.07 -4.64 21.49
N ILE A 254 13.47 -3.72 20.74
CA ILE A 254 12.92 -2.45 21.23
C ILE A 254 11.78 -2.69 22.22
N PHE A 255 10.86 -3.60 21.91
CA PHE A 255 9.68 -3.88 22.73
C PHE A 255 9.87 -5.03 23.72
N LYS A 256 11.10 -5.50 23.94
CA LYS A 256 11.38 -6.62 24.88
C LYS A 256 11.13 -6.25 26.35
N SER A 257 11.15 -4.97 26.65
CA SER A 257 10.96 -4.42 28.01
C SER A 257 9.50 -4.00 28.30
N LEU A 258 8.62 -4.10 27.32
CA LEU A 258 7.18 -3.92 27.45
C LEU A 258 6.49 -5.30 27.53
#